data_2cf230d842c1ae0a861952e9e113ff27
#
_entry.id   2cf230d842c1ae0a861952e9e113ff27
#
_cell.length_a   1.000
_cell.length_b   1.000
_cell.length_c   1.000
_cell.angle_alpha   90.00
_cell.angle_beta   90.00
_cell.angle_gamma   90.00
#
_symmetry.space_group_name_H-M   'P 1'
#
loop_
_entity.id
_entity.type
_entity.pdbx_description
1 polymer ?
#
loop_
_entity_poly.entity_id
_entity_poly.type
_entity_poly.pdbx_seq_one_letter_code
_entity_poly.pdbx_strand_id
1 'polypeptide(L)'
;MDRLLTTAEVAAFADTLAPHQKALLEDGSTVLDRAVLEHNLLAASRLYNNVSFEQLGALLGIDARKAERMASRMLVEKRLEGAIDQGEGGIIFATATSHDALGAFDAQVEQLCATTETLANAIVKKHPQFAKAAA
;
A
#
# COMPACT_ATOMS: atom_id res chain seq x y z
N MET A 1 5.20 -10.41 -14.73
CA MET A 1 3.90 -11.09 -14.86
C MET A 1 3.33 -11.28 -13.45
N ASP A 2 2.35 -10.45 -13.12
CA ASP A 2 1.78 -10.39 -11.77
C ASP A 2 0.54 -11.29 -11.72
N ARG A 3 0.77 -12.61 -11.62
CA ARG A 3 -0.27 -13.63 -11.56
C ARG A 3 -0.30 -14.25 -10.16
N LEU A 4 -1.49 -14.49 -9.65
CA LEU A 4 -1.68 -15.30 -8.45
C LEU A 4 -1.21 -16.73 -8.73
N LEU A 5 -0.34 -17.24 -7.88
CA LEU A 5 0.15 -18.61 -7.93
C LEU A 5 -0.88 -19.53 -7.26
N THR A 6 -1.29 -20.56 -7.97
CA THR A 6 -2.24 -21.55 -7.45
C THR A 6 -1.52 -22.57 -6.57
N THR A 7 -2.26 -23.14 -5.60
CA THR A 7 -1.73 -24.16 -4.68
C THR A 7 -1.17 -25.38 -5.42
N ALA A 8 -1.75 -25.74 -6.57
CA ALA A 8 -1.27 -26.86 -7.41
C ALA A 8 0.09 -26.57 -8.03
N GLU A 9 0.32 -25.34 -8.51
CA GLU A 9 1.61 -24.92 -9.09
C GLU A 9 2.70 -24.87 -8.04
N VAL A 10 2.35 -24.38 -6.83
CA VAL A 10 3.26 -24.34 -5.68
C VAL A 10 3.66 -25.75 -5.23
N ALA A 11 2.70 -26.69 -5.16
CA ALA A 11 2.98 -28.08 -4.81
C ALA A 11 3.91 -28.75 -5.84
N ALA A 12 3.65 -28.58 -7.14
CA ALA A 12 4.52 -29.10 -8.19
C ALA A 12 5.94 -28.51 -8.12
N PHE A 13 6.07 -27.23 -7.77
CA PHE A 13 7.38 -26.60 -7.58
C PHE A 13 8.08 -27.08 -6.31
N ALA A 14 7.33 -27.28 -5.21
CA ALA A 14 7.87 -27.80 -3.95
C ALA A 14 8.49 -29.19 -4.11
N ASP A 15 7.98 -30.02 -5.03
CA ASP A 15 8.54 -31.35 -5.30
C ASP A 15 9.90 -31.27 -5.99
N THR A 16 10.19 -30.19 -6.72
CA THR A 16 11.49 -29.97 -7.36
C THR A 16 12.56 -29.43 -6.43
N LEU A 17 12.19 -28.96 -5.23
CA LEU A 17 13.10 -28.35 -4.27
C LEU A 17 13.87 -29.39 -3.46
N ALA A 18 15.16 -29.12 -3.25
CA ALA A 18 16.02 -29.93 -2.41
C ALA A 18 15.61 -29.86 -0.91
N PRO A 19 15.88 -30.89 -0.10
CA PRO A 19 15.44 -30.95 1.31
C PRO A 19 15.91 -29.76 2.17
N HIS A 20 17.10 -29.20 1.88
CA HIS A 20 17.62 -28.04 2.60
C HIS A 20 16.91 -26.71 2.28
N GLN A 21 16.16 -26.66 1.17
CA GLN A 21 15.36 -25.51 0.78
C GLN A 21 13.95 -25.53 1.38
N LYS A 22 13.56 -26.66 1.98
CA LYS A 22 12.29 -26.85 2.69
C LYS A 22 12.40 -26.53 4.19
N ALA A 23 13.20 -25.51 4.55
CA ALA A 23 13.36 -25.10 5.95
C ALA A 23 12.00 -24.66 6.51
N LEU A 24 11.65 -25.22 7.68
CA LEU A 24 10.47 -24.84 8.45
C LEU A 24 10.79 -23.58 9.25
N LEU A 25 9.92 -22.59 9.18
CA LEU A 25 9.92 -21.42 10.06
C LEU A 25 9.27 -21.77 11.41
N GLU A 26 9.45 -20.89 12.40
CA GLU A 26 8.82 -21.01 13.73
C GLU A 26 7.30 -21.15 13.66
N ASP A 27 6.67 -20.60 12.61
CA ASP A 27 5.22 -20.67 12.36
C ASP A 27 4.75 -21.99 11.75
N GLY A 28 5.64 -22.99 11.58
CA GLY A 28 5.32 -24.30 10.97
C GLY A 28 5.08 -24.24 9.45
N SER A 29 5.25 -23.07 8.82
CA SER A 29 5.21 -22.89 7.37
C SER A 29 6.61 -22.99 6.77
N THR A 30 6.71 -23.41 5.51
CA THR A 30 7.99 -23.41 4.81
C THR A 30 8.36 -21.99 4.33
N VAL A 31 9.64 -21.75 4.10
CA VAL A 31 10.12 -20.49 3.49
C VAL A 31 9.43 -20.27 2.13
N LEU A 32 9.18 -21.35 1.39
CA LEU A 32 8.48 -21.30 0.12
C LEU A 32 7.03 -20.84 0.30
N ASP A 33 6.29 -21.43 1.24
CA ASP A 33 4.89 -21.06 1.49
C ASP A 33 4.78 -19.57 1.82
N ARG A 34 5.70 -19.08 2.64
CA ARG A 34 5.76 -17.67 2.98
C ARG A 34 6.04 -16.80 1.75
N ALA A 35 7.01 -17.16 0.92
CA ALA A 35 7.35 -16.41 -0.29
C ALA A 35 6.18 -16.37 -1.28
N VAL A 36 5.44 -17.47 -1.44
CA VAL A 36 4.24 -17.56 -2.28
C VAL A 36 3.12 -16.69 -1.75
N LEU A 37 2.88 -16.71 -0.44
CA LEU A 37 1.86 -15.88 0.20
C LEU A 37 2.18 -14.38 0.04
N GLU A 38 3.44 -13.99 0.23
CA GLU A 38 3.90 -12.62 0.02
C GLU A 38 3.75 -12.20 -1.46
N HIS A 39 4.10 -13.07 -2.39
CA HIS A 39 3.91 -12.82 -3.82
C HIS A 39 2.43 -12.66 -4.19
N ASN A 40 1.57 -13.56 -3.71
CA ASN A 40 0.14 -13.51 -3.98
C ASN A 40 -0.51 -12.26 -3.36
N LEU A 41 -0.07 -11.84 -2.17
CA LEU A 41 -0.54 -10.60 -1.55
C LEU A 41 -0.12 -9.37 -2.37
N LEU A 42 1.11 -9.36 -2.88
CA LEU A 42 1.57 -8.29 -3.76
C LEU A 42 0.83 -8.29 -5.11
N ALA A 43 0.51 -9.45 -5.67
CA ALA A 43 -0.32 -9.55 -6.86
C ALA A 43 -1.75 -9.07 -6.60
N ALA A 44 -2.33 -9.40 -5.44
CA ALA A 44 -3.65 -8.92 -5.03
C ALA A 44 -3.69 -7.39 -4.86
N SER A 45 -2.65 -6.77 -4.33
CA SER A 45 -2.58 -5.31 -4.16
C SER A 45 -2.64 -4.53 -5.48
N ARG A 46 -2.30 -5.16 -6.59
CA ARG A 46 -2.39 -4.56 -7.93
C ARG A 46 -3.74 -4.76 -8.60
N LEU A 47 -4.52 -5.75 -8.12
CA LEU A 47 -5.83 -6.09 -8.68
C LEU A 47 -6.98 -5.44 -7.91
N TYR A 48 -6.81 -5.24 -6.61
CA TYR A 48 -7.83 -4.75 -5.70
C TYR A 48 -7.40 -3.44 -5.05
N ASN A 49 -8.33 -2.52 -4.87
CA ASN A 49 -8.11 -1.28 -4.13
C ASN A 49 -8.25 -1.51 -2.62
N ASN A 50 -9.21 -2.35 -2.23
CA ASN A 50 -9.43 -2.77 -0.86
C ASN A 50 -9.88 -4.22 -0.82
N VAL A 51 -9.52 -4.93 0.24
CA VAL A 51 -9.90 -6.35 0.46
C VAL A 51 -10.05 -6.60 1.96
N SER A 52 -11.13 -7.28 2.37
CA SER A 52 -11.26 -7.73 3.75
C SER A 52 -10.29 -8.87 4.06
N PHE A 53 -9.84 -9.01 5.32
CA PHE A 53 -8.94 -10.10 5.70
C PHE A 53 -9.56 -11.48 5.56
N GLU A 54 -10.89 -11.60 5.63
CA GLU A 54 -11.60 -12.85 5.37
C GLU A 54 -11.49 -13.24 3.89
N GLN A 55 -11.73 -12.29 2.98
CA GLN A 55 -11.60 -12.52 1.53
C GLN A 55 -10.14 -12.80 1.14
N LEU A 56 -9.21 -12.04 1.74
CA LEU A 56 -7.78 -12.25 1.53
C LEU A 56 -7.35 -13.62 2.03
N GLY A 57 -7.82 -14.05 3.20
CA GLY A 57 -7.57 -15.37 3.74
C GLY A 57 -8.10 -16.48 2.83
N ALA A 58 -9.33 -16.34 2.32
CA ALA A 58 -9.92 -17.28 1.36
C ALA A 58 -9.11 -17.33 0.04
N LEU A 59 -8.65 -16.18 -0.47
CA LEU A 59 -7.85 -16.08 -1.69
C LEU A 59 -6.48 -16.76 -1.53
N LEU A 60 -5.86 -16.57 -0.38
CA LEU A 60 -4.53 -17.11 -0.06
C LEU A 60 -4.55 -18.52 0.53
N GLY A 61 -5.73 -19.05 0.88
CA GLY A 61 -5.89 -20.35 1.54
C GLY A 61 -5.36 -20.37 2.98
N ILE A 62 -5.41 -19.26 3.70
CA ILE A 62 -4.93 -19.09 5.08
C ILE A 62 -6.01 -18.48 5.97
N ASP A 63 -5.80 -18.55 7.28
CA ASP A 63 -6.68 -17.88 8.25
C ASP A 63 -6.56 -16.33 8.17
N ALA A 64 -7.69 -15.63 8.39
CA ALA A 64 -7.77 -14.17 8.34
C ALA A 64 -6.74 -13.48 9.25
N ARG A 65 -6.51 -14.02 10.45
CA ARG A 65 -5.49 -13.50 11.38
C ARG A 65 -4.05 -13.66 10.86
N LYS A 66 -3.80 -14.73 10.09
CA LYS A 66 -2.49 -14.96 9.48
C LYS A 66 -2.30 -14.01 8.28
N ALA A 67 -3.36 -13.76 7.51
CA ALA A 67 -3.37 -12.78 6.43
C ALA A 67 -3.10 -11.36 6.94
N GLU A 68 -3.76 -10.95 8.03
CA GLU A 68 -3.55 -9.65 8.69
C GLU A 68 -2.09 -9.48 9.15
N ARG A 69 -1.53 -10.46 9.86
CA ARG A 69 -0.13 -10.40 10.33
C ARG A 69 0.86 -10.30 9.18
N MET A 70 0.61 -11.00 8.09
CA MET A 70 1.47 -10.96 6.91
C MET A 70 1.37 -9.61 6.21
N ALA A 71 0.16 -9.08 6.02
CA ALA A 71 -0.06 -7.76 5.45
C ALA A 71 0.60 -6.66 6.30
N SER A 72 0.41 -6.70 7.63
CA SER A 72 1.05 -5.76 8.57
C SER A 72 2.57 -5.79 8.46
N ARG A 73 3.18 -6.99 8.40
CA ARG A 73 4.63 -7.11 8.22
C ARG A 73 5.10 -6.50 6.91
N MET A 74 4.43 -6.79 5.79
CA MET A 74 4.81 -6.27 4.48
C MET A 74 4.66 -4.75 4.38
N LEU A 75 3.68 -4.16 5.08
CA LEU A 75 3.52 -2.71 5.21
C LEU A 75 4.69 -2.09 5.99
N VAL A 76 5.06 -2.68 7.14
CA VAL A 76 6.21 -2.22 7.94
C VAL A 76 7.53 -2.33 7.17
N GLU A 77 7.73 -3.41 6.42
CA GLU A 77 8.89 -3.63 5.56
C GLU A 77 8.87 -2.75 4.28
N LYS A 78 7.82 -1.93 4.08
CA LYS A 78 7.61 -1.09 2.88
C LYS A 78 7.63 -1.87 1.56
N ARG A 79 7.25 -3.14 1.61
CA ARG A 79 7.10 -4.00 0.43
C ARG A 79 5.69 -3.94 -0.13
N LEU A 80 4.76 -3.44 0.65
CA LEU A 80 3.37 -3.21 0.31
C LEU A 80 3.02 -1.78 0.72
N GLU A 81 2.32 -1.06 -0.15
CA GLU A 81 1.82 0.27 0.12
C GLU A 81 0.32 0.21 0.41
N GLY A 82 -0.10 0.78 1.52
CA GLY A 82 -1.50 0.74 1.94
C GLY A 82 -1.68 1.04 3.42
N ALA A 83 -2.92 0.92 3.87
CA ALA A 83 -3.30 1.08 5.27
C ALA A 83 -4.22 -0.06 5.70
N ILE A 84 -4.09 -0.47 6.97
CA ILE A 84 -5.00 -1.45 7.58
C ILE A 84 -6.15 -0.68 8.20
N ASP A 85 -7.37 -1.01 7.78
CA ASP A 85 -8.61 -0.55 8.40
C ASP A 85 -9.10 -1.63 9.38
N GLN A 86 -8.95 -1.34 10.67
CA GLN A 86 -9.41 -2.25 11.72
C GLN A 86 -10.93 -2.21 11.93
N GLY A 87 -11.58 -1.12 11.52
CA GLY A 87 -13.03 -0.97 11.63
C GLY A 87 -13.78 -1.89 10.67
N GLU A 88 -13.31 -1.97 9.43
CA GLU A 88 -13.85 -2.85 8.39
C GLU A 88 -13.15 -4.22 8.34
N GLY A 89 -12.08 -4.40 9.12
CA GLY A 89 -11.32 -5.66 9.15
C GLY A 89 -10.66 -5.99 7.82
N GLY A 90 -10.07 -4.99 7.15
CA GLY A 90 -9.50 -5.12 5.82
C GLY A 90 -8.23 -4.30 5.61
N ILE A 91 -7.70 -4.40 4.41
CA ILE A 91 -6.58 -3.61 3.93
C ILE A 91 -7.01 -2.76 2.73
N ILE A 92 -6.62 -1.49 2.76
CA ILE A 92 -6.77 -0.56 1.65
C ILE A 92 -5.40 -0.42 1.01
N PHE A 93 -5.27 -0.82 -0.24
CA PHE A 93 -4.02 -0.70 -0.98
C PHE A 93 -3.87 0.70 -1.55
N ALA A 94 -2.69 1.30 -1.41
CA ALA A 94 -2.35 2.52 -2.12
C ALA A 94 -2.12 2.17 -3.59
N THR A 95 -3.11 2.42 -4.42
CA THR A 95 -2.92 2.40 -5.87
C THR A 95 -2.09 3.63 -6.26
N ALA A 96 -0.87 3.39 -6.70
CA ALA A 96 0.15 4.41 -7.00
C ALA A 96 -0.25 5.48 -8.06
N THR A 97 -1.50 5.52 -8.51
CA THR A 97 -1.86 6.26 -9.72
C THR A 97 -2.73 7.50 -9.51
N SER A 98 -3.38 7.70 -8.37
CA SER A 98 -4.27 8.86 -8.26
C SER A 98 -4.13 9.70 -6.99
N HIS A 99 -3.86 9.08 -5.84
CA HIS A 99 -3.85 9.81 -4.57
C HIS A 99 -2.57 10.61 -4.35
N ASP A 100 -1.40 10.05 -4.71
CA ASP A 100 -0.12 10.74 -4.52
C ASP A 100 0.03 11.93 -5.50
N ALA A 101 -0.41 11.76 -6.74
CA ALA A 101 -0.36 12.85 -7.72
C ALA A 101 -1.33 13.98 -7.38
N LEU A 102 -2.54 13.66 -6.91
CA LEU A 102 -3.52 14.65 -6.47
C LEU A 102 -3.10 15.33 -5.17
N GLY A 103 -2.61 14.58 -4.18
CA GLY A 103 -2.10 15.13 -2.93
C GLY A 103 -0.87 16.04 -3.14
N ALA A 104 0.04 15.67 -4.04
CA ALA A 104 1.17 16.51 -4.41
C ALA A 104 0.72 17.79 -5.15
N PHE A 105 -0.32 17.68 -5.98
CA PHE A 105 -0.89 18.82 -6.68
C PHE A 105 -1.60 19.77 -5.70
N ASP A 106 -2.38 19.25 -4.77
CA ASP A 106 -3.05 20.03 -3.73
C ASP A 106 -2.03 20.79 -2.86
N ALA A 107 -0.95 20.13 -2.45
CA ALA A 107 0.13 20.78 -1.71
C ALA A 107 0.81 21.89 -2.50
N GLN A 108 1.00 21.71 -3.83
CA GLN A 108 1.55 22.75 -4.71
C GLN A 108 0.61 23.96 -4.84
N VAL A 109 -0.70 23.71 -4.96
CA VAL A 109 -1.72 24.75 -5.02
C VAL A 109 -1.76 25.55 -3.70
N GLU A 110 -1.72 24.86 -2.57
CA GLU A 110 -1.69 25.49 -1.24
C GLU A 110 -0.44 26.36 -1.07
N GLN A 111 0.73 25.86 -1.47
CA GLN A 111 1.97 26.62 -1.43
C GLN A 111 1.93 27.86 -2.37
N LEU A 112 1.33 27.74 -3.53
CA LEU A 112 1.16 28.85 -4.46
C LEU A 112 0.25 29.92 -3.87
N CYS A 113 -0.88 29.54 -3.28
CA CYS A 113 -1.82 30.45 -2.61
C CYS A 113 -1.13 31.20 -1.46
N ALA A 114 -0.40 30.49 -0.58
CA ALA A 114 0.33 31.09 0.53
C ALA A 114 1.41 32.08 0.06
N THR A 115 2.12 31.73 -1.03
CA THR A 115 3.13 32.62 -1.62
C THR A 115 2.48 33.87 -2.20
N THR A 116 1.36 33.75 -2.89
CA THR A 116 0.61 34.86 -3.47
C THR A 116 0.10 35.80 -2.40
N GLU A 117 -0.44 35.25 -1.31
CA GLU A 117 -0.93 36.03 -0.16
C GLU A 117 0.22 36.80 0.52
N THR A 118 1.38 36.15 0.71
CA THR A 118 2.56 36.79 1.29
C THR A 118 3.04 37.93 0.42
N LEU A 119 3.04 37.74 -0.90
CA LEU A 119 3.44 38.76 -1.88
C LEU A 119 2.46 39.92 -1.87
N ALA A 120 1.16 39.66 -1.90
CA ALA A 120 0.11 40.68 -1.82
C ALA A 120 0.25 41.51 -0.54
N ASN A 121 0.43 40.88 0.61
CA ASN A 121 0.63 41.55 1.87
C ASN A 121 1.92 42.40 1.89
N ALA A 122 3.01 41.93 1.27
CA ALA A 122 4.24 42.67 1.13
C ALA A 122 4.09 43.92 0.22
N ILE A 123 3.33 43.81 -0.85
CA ILE A 123 3.02 44.92 -1.77
C ILE A 123 2.18 45.96 -1.04
N VAL A 124 1.11 45.56 -0.36
CA VAL A 124 0.24 46.48 0.39
C VAL A 124 1.03 47.21 1.48
N LYS A 125 1.98 46.54 2.15
CA LYS A 125 2.85 47.13 3.16
C LYS A 125 3.82 48.16 2.60
N LYS A 126 4.38 47.90 1.40
CA LYS A 126 5.33 48.81 0.72
C LYS A 126 4.62 49.95 -0.02
N HIS A 127 3.43 49.68 -0.51
CA HIS A 127 2.69 50.59 -1.39
C HIS A 127 1.19 50.65 -0.97
N PRO A 128 0.87 51.34 0.12
CA PRO A 128 -0.50 51.40 0.66
C PRO A 128 -1.53 52.03 -0.28
N GLN A 129 -1.06 52.77 -1.30
CA GLN A 129 -1.92 53.33 -2.32
C GLN A 129 -2.64 52.28 -3.21
N PHE A 130 -2.10 51.07 -3.30
CA PHE A 130 -2.70 49.97 -4.05
C PHE A 130 -3.60 49.04 -3.19
N ALA A 131 -3.69 49.28 -1.89
CA ALA A 131 -4.55 48.50 -1.01
C ALA A 131 -6.05 48.56 -1.37
N LYS A 132 -6.51 49.61 -2.06
CA LYS A 132 -7.89 49.77 -2.49
C LYS A 132 -8.27 49.01 -3.75
N ALA A 133 -7.33 48.43 -4.50
CA ALA A 133 -7.61 47.70 -5.73
C ALA A 133 -7.80 46.16 -5.52
N ALA A 134 -7.63 45.69 -4.27
CA ALA A 134 -7.71 44.27 -3.92
C ALA A 134 -8.95 43.93 -3.09
N ALA A 135 -9.94 44.80 -3.02
CA ALA A 135 -11.24 44.57 -2.35
C ALA A 135 -12.34 44.30 -3.38
#